data_9e6872bb918fdd9d352efcf5cbf1fd74
#
_entry.id   9e6872bb918fdd9d352efcf5cbf1fd74
#
_cell.length_a   1.000
_cell.length_b   1.000
_cell.length_c   1.000
_cell.angle_alpha   90.00
_cell.angle_beta   90.00
_cell.angle_gamma   90.00
#
_symmetry.space_group_name_H-M   'P 1'
#
loop_
_entity.id
_entity.type
_entity.pdbx_description
1 polymer ?
#
loop_
_entity_poly.entity_id
_entity_poly.type
_entity_poly.pdbx_seq_one_letter_code
_entity_poly.pdbx_strand_id
1 'polypeptide(L)'
;MLKRIYLIIVPIIILSSCANENNKNTNDNKSSEEQFLTLYTHRHYDSDKEIFSNFEQQTGIKVNVVKANADELIQKMESEGEQSPADLLITVDAGRLVRAKNKGLLQSANSKLLNDLIPEHLRDSENHWFGLTKRARVIVYDKERVKNEQLSSYEDLTNSNWENKILIRSSGNIYNQSLMASIIANNGDSIAKIWAKGMVNNFARDPKGNDRDQVKAVLAGEGDLAIINTYYLGKLLNSKDSNEVAAGKAVNVFFPNQEGRGTHINVSGIGVAKYSPNKNNAIKFIEYLASKEVQEIFATANYEYP
;
A
#
# COMPACT_ATOMS: atom_id res chain seq x y z
N MET A 1 30.87 -82.52 -8.94
CA MET A 1 31.48 -81.19 -9.18
C MET A 1 31.50 -80.46 -7.86
N LEU A 2 32.67 -80.31 -7.23
CA LEU A 2 32.90 -79.75 -5.93
C LEU A 2 32.84 -78.20 -6.00
N LYS A 3 31.95 -77.57 -5.18
CA LYS A 3 32.01 -76.11 -4.93
C LYS A 3 32.95 -75.88 -3.73
N ARG A 4 34.03 -75.15 -3.98
CA ARG A 4 34.98 -74.70 -2.96
C ARG A 4 34.38 -73.46 -2.27
N ILE A 5 34.21 -73.52 -0.94
CA ILE A 5 33.89 -72.44 -0.07
C ILE A 5 35.19 -71.83 0.46
N TYR A 6 35.44 -70.53 0.20
CA TYR A 6 36.58 -69.83 0.79
C TYR A 6 36.05 -69.09 2.06
N LEU A 7 36.63 -69.48 3.18
CA LEU A 7 36.42 -68.84 4.47
C LEU A 7 37.42 -67.69 4.64
N ILE A 8 36.97 -66.48 4.70
CA ILE A 8 37.84 -65.33 4.94
C ILE A 8 37.78 -65.01 6.44
N ILE A 9 38.93 -65.21 7.10
CA ILE A 9 39.15 -64.85 8.50
C ILE A 9 39.61 -63.40 8.58
N VAL A 10 38.87 -62.51 9.25
CA VAL A 10 39.25 -61.12 9.55
C VAL A 10 39.80 -61.05 10.97
N PRO A 11 41.03 -60.56 11.17
CA PRO A 11 41.57 -60.41 12.52
C PRO A 11 41.02 -59.15 13.16
N ILE A 12 40.50 -59.27 14.39
CA ILE A 12 40.09 -58.17 15.28
C ILE A 12 41.36 -57.64 15.95
N ILE A 13 41.72 -56.40 15.63
CA ILE A 13 42.75 -55.65 16.36
C ILE A 13 42.05 -54.78 17.44
N ILE A 14 42.28 -55.15 18.70
CA ILE A 14 41.87 -54.37 19.88
C ILE A 14 42.97 -53.37 20.13
N LEU A 15 42.71 -52.09 19.93
CA LEU A 15 43.56 -50.98 20.36
C LEU A 15 42.93 -50.33 21.59
N SER A 16 43.61 -50.52 22.73
CA SER A 16 43.36 -49.77 23.96
C SER A 16 43.81 -48.32 23.72
N SER A 17 42.92 -47.38 23.93
CA SER A 17 43.25 -45.95 23.92
C SER A 17 43.07 -45.37 25.30
N CYS A 18 44.14 -44.76 25.79
CA CYS A 18 44.19 -43.99 27.02
C CYS A 18 43.34 -42.74 26.93
N ALA A 19 42.65 -42.47 28.01
CA ALA A 19 41.95 -41.21 28.27
C ALA A 19 42.95 -40.02 28.27
N ASN A 20 42.62 -39.00 27.51
CA ASN A 20 43.17 -37.66 27.73
C ASN A 20 42.02 -36.67 27.71
N GLU A 21 41.68 -36.15 28.89
CA GLU A 21 40.83 -34.99 29.07
C GLU A 21 41.51 -33.76 28.50
N ASN A 22 40.96 -33.17 27.46
CA ASN A 22 41.19 -31.78 27.19
C ASN A 22 40.08 -31.16 26.34
N ASN A 23 39.43 -30.16 26.93
CA ASN A 23 38.76 -29.02 26.31
C ASN A 23 37.88 -29.27 25.08
N LYS A 24 36.61 -29.50 25.33
CA LYS A 24 35.57 -29.14 24.37
C LYS A 24 35.38 -27.62 24.28
N ASN A 25 36.13 -26.97 23.44
CA ASN A 25 35.67 -25.74 22.80
C ASN A 25 34.64 -26.19 21.76
N THR A 26 33.37 -26.27 22.15
CA THR A 26 32.28 -26.25 21.21
C THR A 26 32.21 -24.85 20.64
N ASN A 27 32.92 -24.63 19.54
CA ASN A 27 32.57 -23.59 18.61
C ASN A 27 31.20 -23.98 18.02
N ASP A 28 30.14 -23.55 18.66
CA ASP A 28 28.81 -23.43 18.05
C ASP A 28 28.93 -22.39 16.92
N ASN A 29 29.47 -22.80 15.78
CA ASN A 29 29.20 -22.15 14.51
C ASN A 29 27.73 -22.46 14.18
N LYS A 30 26.82 -21.84 14.92
CA LYS A 30 25.46 -21.65 14.49
C LYS A 30 25.58 -20.73 13.27
N SER A 31 25.62 -21.32 12.07
CA SER A 31 25.34 -20.58 10.84
C SER A 31 24.00 -19.87 11.10
N SER A 32 24.02 -18.57 11.32
CA SER A 32 22.81 -17.81 11.42
C SER A 32 22.11 -17.97 10.08
N GLU A 33 21.05 -18.77 10.04
CA GLU A 33 20.18 -18.85 8.87
C GLU A 33 19.81 -17.42 8.49
N GLU A 34 20.06 -17.03 7.25
CA GLU A 34 19.77 -15.70 6.74
C GLU A 34 18.27 -15.44 6.93
N GLN A 35 17.94 -14.50 7.82
CA GLN A 35 16.54 -14.16 8.06
C GLN A 35 16.02 -13.30 6.91
N PHE A 36 14.86 -13.60 6.41
CA PHE A 36 14.23 -12.83 5.34
C PHE A 36 12.70 -12.78 5.48
N LEU A 37 12.10 -11.93 4.68
CA LEU A 37 10.67 -11.92 4.38
C LEU A 37 10.45 -11.59 2.90
N THR A 38 9.31 -12.01 2.35
CA THR A 38 8.91 -11.73 0.97
C THR A 38 7.71 -10.78 0.95
N LEU A 39 7.91 -9.61 0.37
CA LEU A 39 6.93 -8.53 0.27
C LEU A 39 6.33 -8.46 -1.13
N TYR A 40 5.03 -8.71 -1.26
CA TYR A 40 4.27 -8.44 -2.47
C TYR A 40 3.74 -7.01 -2.45
N THR A 41 4.15 -6.17 -3.42
CA THR A 41 3.79 -4.75 -3.44
C THR A 41 3.64 -4.21 -4.86
N HIS A 42 2.69 -3.31 -5.06
CA HIS A 42 2.61 -2.50 -6.27
C HIS A 42 3.08 -1.05 -6.05
N ARG A 43 3.59 -0.74 -4.87
CA ARG A 43 4.23 0.55 -4.58
C ARG A 43 5.50 0.70 -5.42
N HIS A 44 5.79 1.95 -5.81
CA HIS A 44 6.93 2.28 -6.68
C HIS A 44 7.60 3.59 -6.28
N TYR A 45 7.56 3.91 -4.99
CA TYR A 45 8.23 5.09 -4.45
C TYR A 45 9.73 4.81 -4.26
N ASP A 46 10.57 5.82 -4.57
CA ASP A 46 12.02 5.69 -4.36
C ASP A 46 12.37 5.61 -2.87
N SER A 47 11.59 6.27 -2.00
CA SER A 47 11.70 6.16 -0.54
C SER A 47 11.56 4.73 0.00
N ASP A 48 10.82 3.85 -0.68
CA ASP A 48 10.65 2.46 -0.24
C ASP A 48 12.00 1.71 -0.20
N LYS A 49 12.96 2.06 -1.10
CA LYS A 49 14.30 1.44 -1.12
C LYS A 49 15.10 1.77 0.13
N GLU A 50 15.08 3.03 0.53
CA GLU A 50 15.74 3.50 1.74
C GLU A 50 15.14 2.88 2.99
N ILE A 51 13.80 2.89 3.09
CA ILE A 51 13.06 2.30 4.21
C ILE A 51 13.41 0.81 4.36
N PHE A 52 13.41 0.04 3.27
CA PHE A 52 13.71 -1.39 3.32
C PHE A 52 15.18 -1.65 3.69
N SER A 53 16.11 -0.87 3.13
CA SER A 53 17.53 -0.96 3.48
C SER A 53 17.79 -0.65 4.95
N ASN A 54 17.14 0.37 5.51
CA ASN A 54 17.24 0.72 6.92
C ASN A 54 16.71 -0.40 7.82
N PHE A 55 15.58 -1.03 7.46
CA PHE A 55 15.07 -2.19 8.17
C PHE A 55 16.05 -3.36 8.17
N GLU A 56 16.64 -3.68 7.02
CA GLU A 56 17.64 -4.74 6.87
C GLU A 56 18.87 -4.46 7.75
N GLN A 57 19.36 -3.21 7.78
CA GLN A 57 20.50 -2.81 8.60
C GLN A 57 20.21 -2.89 10.11
N GLN A 58 18.99 -2.51 10.53
CA GLN A 58 18.61 -2.52 11.94
C GLN A 58 18.33 -3.92 12.49
N THR A 59 17.82 -4.83 11.66
CA THR A 59 17.27 -6.11 12.12
C THR A 59 18.04 -7.34 11.63
N GLY A 60 18.85 -7.21 10.59
CA GLY A 60 19.44 -8.33 9.86
C GLY A 60 18.45 -9.14 9.03
N ILE A 61 17.18 -8.69 8.90
CA ILE A 61 16.13 -9.38 8.14
C ILE A 61 16.08 -8.80 6.74
N LYS A 62 16.36 -9.60 5.73
CA LYS A 62 16.34 -9.20 4.32
C LYS A 62 14.92 -9.06 3.78
N VAL A 63 14.65 -8.05 2.97
CA VAL A 63 13.35 -7.81 2.34
C VAL A 63 13.38 -8.18 0.85
N ASN A 64 12.83 -9.33 0.51
CA ASN A 64 12.67 -9.76 -0.87
C ASN A 64 11.40 -9.14 -1.48
N VAL A 65 11.54 -8.28 -2.49
CA VAL A 65 10.43 -7.51 -3.04
C VAL A 65 9.95 -8.10 -4.36
N VAL A 66 8.68 -8.47 -4.43
CA VAL A 66 7.98 -8.86 -5.66
C VAL A 66 7.02 -7.73 -6.06
N LYS A 67 7.29 -7.11 -7.23
CA LYS A 67 6.49 -6.00 -7.75
C LYS A 67 5.63 -6.43 -8.92
N ALA A 68 4.33 -6.18 -8.82
CA ALA A 68 3.37 -6.30 -9.91
C ALA A 68 2.16 -5.38 -9.65
N ASN A 69 1.16 -5.38 -10.54
CA ASN A 69 -0.11 -4.74 -10.27
C ASN A 69 -0.79 -5.37 -9.04
N ALA A 70 -1.48 -4.58 -8.23
CA ALA A 70 -2.08 -5.08 -6.98
C ALA A 70 -3.11 -6.19 -7.21
N ASP A 71 -3.90 -6.12 -8.28
CA ASP A 71 -4.89 -7.14 -8.61
C ASP A 71 -4.20 -8.44 -9.10
N GLU A 72 -3.11 -8.31 -9.84
CA GLU A 72 -2.24 -9.44 -10.24
C GLU A 72 -1.59 -10.12 -9.04
N LEU A 73 -1.12 -9.33 -8.04
CA LEU A 73 -0.54 -9.89 -6.81
C LEU A 73 -1.56 -10.67 -5.99
N ILE A 74 -2.80 -10.16 -5.88
CA ILE A 74 -3.89 -10.89 -5.21
C ILE A 74 -4.19 -12.20 -5.94
N GLN A 75 -4.30 -12.15 -7.28
CA GLN A 75 -4.52 -13.34 -8.09
C GLN A 75 -3.34 -14.33 -8.00
N LYS A 76 -2.11 -13.83 -7.95
CA LYS A 76 -0.91 -14.61 -7.75
C LYS A 76 -0.94 -15.35 -6.42
N MET A 77 -1.24 -14.66 -5.31
CA MET A 77 -1.38 -15.29 -3.99
C MET A 77 -2.47 -16.36 -3.99
N GLU A 78 -3.59 -16.13 -4.68
CA GLU A 78 -4.69 -17.08 -4.80
C GLU A 78 -4.27 -18.35 -5.57
N SER A 79 -3.53 -18.18 -6.67
CA SER A 79 -3.06 -19.31 -7.49
C SER A 79 -1.92 -20.10 -6.84
N GLU A 80 -1.07 -19.47 -6.07
CA GLU A 80 0.01 -20.10 -5.32
C GLU A 80 -0.49 -20.87 -4.09
N GLY A 81 -1.61 -20.45 -3.49
CA GLY A 81 -2.22 -21.10 -2.35
C GLY A 81 -1.25 -21.29 -1.19
N GLU A 82 -1.16 -22.51 -0.67
CA GLU A 82 -0.27 -22.87 0.45
C GLU A 82 1.23 -22.81 0.09
N GLN A 83 1.57 -22.80 -1.20
CA GLN A 83 2.93 -22.70 -1.70
C GLN A 83 3.37 -21.25 -1.92
N SER A 84 2.52 -20.27 -1.59
CA SER A 84 2.89 -18.87 -1.77
C SER A 84 4.10 -18.48 -0.92
N PRO A 85 5.14 -17.91 -1.51
CA PRO A 85 6.29 -17.41 -0.75
C PRO A 85 6.01 -16.05 -0.10
N ALA A 86 4.84 -15.46 -0.34
CA ALA A 86 4.49 -14.14 0.19
C ALA A 86 4.34 -14.17 1.71
N ASP A 87 5.04 -13.27 2.38
CA ASP A 87 4.84 -12.97 3.79
C ASP A 87 3.90 -11.81 4.00
N LEU A 88 3.96 -10.82 3.11
CA LEU A 88 3.24 -9.57 3.22
C LEU A 88 2.64 -9.13 1.88
N LEU A 89 1.47 -8.52 1.94
CA LEU A 89 0.84 -7.80 0.83
C LEU A 89 0.67 -6.33 1.21
N ILE A 90 1.30 -5.41 0.44
CA ILE A 90 1.04 -3.97 0.53
C ILE A 90 0.19 -3.51 -0.66
N THR A 91 -0.87 -2.76 -0.37
CA THR A 91 -1.68 -2.08 -1.39
C THR A 91 -1.87 -0.60 -1.08
N VAL A 92 -2.07 0.21 -2.13
CA VAL A 92 -2.36 1.66 -1.96
C VAL A 92 -3.85 1.95 -1.71
N ASP A 93 -4.68 0.93 -1.59
CA ASP A 93 -6.12 1.04 -1.38
C ASP A 93 -6.61 -0.05 -0.45
N ALA A 94 -7.24 0.34 0.67
CA ALA A 94 -7.74 -0.60 1.66
C ALA A 94 -8.82 -1.54 1.10
N GLY A 95 -9.58 -1.14 0.09
CA GLY A 95 -10.57 -2.00 -0.56
C GLY A 95 -9.95 -3.26 -1.17
N ARG A 96 -8.68 -3.19 -1.62
CA ARG A 96 -7.94 -4.36 -2.08
C ARG A 96 -7.53 -5.29 -0.94
N LEU A 97 -7.18 -4.75 0.22
CA LEU A 97 -6.88 -5.57 1.41
C LEU A 97 -8.14 -6.26 1.94
N VAL A 98 -9.28 -5.55 1.94
CA VAL A 98 -10.58 -6.15 2.28
C VAL A 98 -10.90 -7.29 1.31
N ARG A 99 -10.68 -7.10 0.01
CA ARG A 99 -10.89 -8.16 -0.99
C ARG A 99 -9.94 -9.35 -0.77
N ALA A 100 -8.67 -9.11 -0.47
CA ALA A 100 -7.70 -10.17 -0.14
C ALA A 100 -8.13 -10.94 1.12
N LYS A 101 -8.58 -10.24 2.17
CA LYS A 101 -9.16 -10.84 3.38
C LYS A 101 -10.37 -11.73 3.04
N ASN A 102 -11.34 -11.21 2.28
CA ASN A 102 -12.57 -11.93 1.91
C ASN A 102 -12.29 -13.18 1.07
N LYS A 103 -11.19 -13.21 0.33
CA LYS A 103 -10.68 -14.38 -0.38
C LYS A 103 -9.88 -15.35 0.52
N GLY A 104 -9.73 -15.06 1.81
CA GLY A 104 -8.97 -15.88 2.75
C GLY A 104 -7.44 -15.85 2.50
N LEU A 105 -6.93 -14.82 1.85
CA LEU A 105 -5.50 -14.69 1.49
C LEU A 105 -4.66 -14.00 2.58
N LEU A 106 -5.30 -13.46 3.61
CA LEU A 106 -4.64 -12.80 4.74
C LEU A 106 -4.93 -13.55 6.05
N GLN A 107 -4.04 -13.40 7.02
CA GLN A 107 -4.22 -13.91 8.37
C GLN A 107 -4.11 -12.80 9.41
N SER A 108 -4.70 -13.00 10.57
CA SER A 108 -4.60 -12.08 11.69
C SER A 108 -3.17 -11.97 12.22
N ALA A 109 -2.73 -10.74 12.45
CA ALA A 109 -1.45 -10.41 13.07
C ALA A 109 -1.69 -9.73 14.43
N ASN A 110 -1.44 -10.48 15.50
CA ASN A 110 -1.60 -10.00 16.86
C ASN A 110 -0.33 -9.27 17.31
N SER A 111 -0.35 -7.95 17.28
CA SER A 111 0.70 -7.10 17.83
C SER A 111 0.06 -6.00 18.68
N LYS A 112 0.45 -5.96 19.96
CA LYS A 112 0.02 -4.88 20.85
C LYS A 112 0.51 -3.52 20.35
N LEU A 113 1.74 -3.47 19.84
CA LEU A 113 2.33 -2.23 19.32
C LEU A 113 1.53 -1.68 18.14
N LEU A 114 1.12 -2.52 17.18
CA LEU A 114 0.30 -2.08 16.05
C LEU A 114 -1.08 -1.62 16.48
N ASN A 115 -1.66 -2.28 17.49
CA ASN A 115 -2.97 -1.88 18.03
C ASN A 115 -2.89 -0.53 18.76
N ASP A 116 -1.78 -0.23 19.41
CA ASP A 116 -1.55 1.04 20.11
C ASP A 116 -1.22 2.18 19.12
N LEU A 117 -0.48 1.90 18.06
CA LEU A 117 -0.04 2.91 17.08
C LEU A 117 -1.09 3.25 16.02
N ILE A 118 -1.84 2.25 15.55
CA ILE A 118 -2.78 2.40 14.43
C ILE A 118 -4.21 2.49 14.95
N PRO A 119 -4.91 3.63 14.76
CA PRO A 119 -6.29 3.80 15.18
C PRO A 119 -7.22 2.70 14.66
N GLU A 120 -8.22 2.31 15.43
CA GLU A 120 -9.13 1.21 15.12
C GLU A 120 -9.82 1.39 13.76
N HIS A 121 -10.20 2.60 13.40
CA HIS A 121 -10.84 2.91 12.11
C HIS A 121 -9.89 2.86 10.91
N LEU A 122 -8.58 2.69 11.13
CA LEU A 122 -7.56 2.55 10.08
C LEU A 122 -6.98 1.13 10.00
N ARG A 123 -7.59 0.15 10.66
CA ARG A 123 -7.18 -1.25 10.61
C ARG A 123 -8.38 -2.19 10.53
N ASP A 124 -8.15 -3.40 10.15
CA ASP A 124 -9.19 -4.43 10.17
C ASP A 124 -9.58 -4.81 11.62
N SER A 125 -10.86 -4.99 11.89
CA SER A 125 -11.37 -5.34 13.22
C SER A 125 -10.82 -6.66 13.77
N GLU A 126 -10.41 -7.58 12.88
CA GLU A 126 -9.77 -8.85 13.20
C GLU A 126 -8.26 -8.86 12.95
N ASN A 127 -7.65 -7.68 12.71
CA ASN A 127 -6.21 -7.48 12.48
C ASN A 127 -5.64 -8.25 11.27
N HIS A 128 -6.42 -8.43 10.20
CA HIS A 128 -5.91 -9.03 8.96
C HIS A 128 -5.12 -8.03 8.12
N TRP A 129 -5.34 -6.72 8.31
CA TRP A 129 -4.58 -5.66 7.68
C TRP A 129 -4.53 -4.40 8.55
N PHE A 130 -3.51 -3.59 8.31
CA PHE A 130 -3.21 -2.35 9.02
C PHE A 130 -3.00 -1.23 8.02
N GLY A 131 -3.56 -0.04 8.29
CA GLY A 131 -3.28 1.17 7.55
C GLY A 131 -1.88 1.67 7.84
N LEU A 132 -1.21 2.17 6.81
CA LEU A 132 0.13 2.76 6.92
C LEU A 132 0.12 4.25 6.63
N THR A 133 -0.58 4.67 5.58
CA THR A 133 -0.67 6.08 5.18
C THR A 133 -2.07 6.40 4.66
N LYS A 134 -2.44 7.69 4.75
CA LYS A 134 -3.74 8.20 4.29
C LYS A 134 -3.54 9.24 3.18
N ARG A 135 -4.56 9.42 2.35
CA ARG A 135 -4.72 10.54 1.43
C ARG A 135 -6.18 10.90 1.31
N ALA A 136 -6.46 12.19 1.17
CA ALA A 136 -7.80 12.66 0.92
C ALA A 136 -8.05 12.81 -0.59
N ARG A 137 -9.27 12.54 -1.04
CA ARG A 137 -9.73 12.78 -2.38
C ARG A 137 -10.36 14.17 -2.43
N VAL A 138 -9.57 15.18 -2.78
CA VAL A 138 -9.93 16.60 -2.69
C VAL A 138 -10.37 17.16 -4.03
N ILE A 139 -11.00 18.33 -3.99
CA ILE A 139 -11.24 19.18 -5.14
C ILE A 139 -10.09 20.18 -5.19
N VAL A 140 -9.36 20.22 -6.32
CA VAL A 140 -8.50 21.36 -6.64
C VAL A 140 -9.21 22.23 -7.65
N TYR A 141 -9.06 23.54 -7.53
CA TYR A 141 -9.76 24.51 -8.37
C TYR A 141 -8.86 25.69 -8.73
N ASP A 142 -9.08 26.24 -9.89
CA ASP A 142 -8.40 27.45 -10.32
C ASP A 142 -8.75 28.62 -9.40
N LYS A 143 -7.73 29.20 -8.79
CA LYS A 143 -7.92 30.24 -7.75
C LYS A 143 -8.45 31.58 -8.27
N GLU A 144 -8.35 31.83 -9.57
CA GLU A 144 -8.83 33.06 -10.22
C GLU A 144 -10.27 32.90 -10.76
N ARG A 145 -10.65 31.67 -11.21
CA ARG A 145 -11.94 31.39 -11.85
C ARG A 145 -13.00 30.87 -10.89
N VAL A 146 -12.60 30.23 -9.76
CA VAL A 146 -13.50 29.64 -8.78
C VAL A 146 -13.24 30.24 -7.41
N LYS A 147 -14.31 30.61 -6.71
CA LYS A 147 -14.24 31.07 -5.32
C LYS A 147 -14.53 29.92 -4.38
N ASN A 148 -13.86 29.88 -3.22
CA ASN A 148 -14.01 28.83 -2.21
C ASN A 148 -15.47 28.64 -1.76
N GLU A 149 -16.21 29.71 -1.65
CA GLU A 149 -17.61 29.75 -1.20
C GLU A 149 -18.61 29.11 -2.19
N GLN A 150 -18.16 28.81 -3.41
CA GLN A 150 -18.93 28.10 -4.43
C GLN A 150 -18.85 26.57 -4.27
N LEU A 151 -17.93 26.08 -3.41
CA LEU A 151 -17.66 24.66 -3.20
C LEU A 151 -18.24 24.21 -1.86
N SER A 152 -18.77 22.99 -1.79
CA SER A 152 -19.34 22.44 -0.56
C SER A 152 -19.12 20.91 -0.44
N SER A 153 -19.67 20.12 -1.33
CA SER A 153 -19.66 18.66 -1.26
C SER A 153 -19.34 18.02 -2.62
N TYR A 154 -19.08 16.73 -2.64
CA TYR A 154 -19.00 15.98 -3.90
C TYR A 154 -20.37 15.97 -4.61
N GLU A 155 -21.44 15.95 -3.85
CA GLU A 155 -22.81 15.92 -4.36
C GLU A 155 -23.13 17.19 -5.16
N ASP A 156 -22.69 18.33 -4.68
CA ASP A 156 -22.90 19.64 -5.32
C ASP A 156 -22.18 19.81 -6.66
N LEU A 157 -21.17 18.97 -6.93
CA LEU A 157 -20.50 18.96 -8.23
C LEU A 157 -21.42 18.50 -9.38
N THR A 158 -22.62 18.00 -9.07
CA THR A 158 -23.65 17.67 -10.09
C THR A 158 -24.52 18.85 -10.50
N ASN A 159 -24.40 20.00 -9.83
CA ASN A 159 -25.15 21.20 -10.17
C ASN A 159 -24.70 21.77 -11.54
N SER A 160 -25.64 22.35 -12.27
CA SER A 160 -25.40 22.94 -13.59
C SER A 160 -24.38 24.09 -13.60
N ASN A 161 -24.10 24.71 -12.45
CA ASN A 161 -23.03 25.71 -12.31
C ASN A 161 -21.64 25.15 -12.69
N TRP A 162 -21.48 23.83 -12.65
CA TRP A 162 -20.24 23.11 -12.97
C TRP A 162 -20.24 22.48 -14.36
N GLU A 163 -21.26 22.77 -15.18
CA GLU A 163 -21.34 22.23 -16.56
C GLU A 163 -20.08 22.60 -17.36
N ASN A 164 -19.46 21.59 -17.99
CA ASN A 164 -18.22 21.69 -18.76
C ASN A 164 -17.01 22.23 -17.96
N LYS A 165 -16.96 22.06 -16.62
CA LYS A 165 -15.89 22.61 -15.78
C LYS A 165 -15.07 21.57 -15.00
N ILE A 166 -15.55 20.34 -14.93
CA ILE A 166 -14.93 19.31 -14.08
C ILE A 166 -13.95 18.48 -14.89
N LEU A 167 -12.73 18.35 -14.35
CA LEU A 167 -11.69 17.46 -14.86
C LEU A 167 -11.51 16.27 -13.91
N ILE A 168 -11.47 15.09 -14.47
CA ILE A 168 -11.32 13.86 -13.69
C ILE A 168 -10.60 12.79 -14.52
N ARG A 169 -9.90 11.89 -13.88
CA ARG A 169 -9.33 10.69 -14.51
C ARG A 169 -10.40 9.61 -14.72
N SER A 170 -10.07 8.57 -15.49
CA SER A 170 -10.99 7.48 -15.81
C SER A 170 -11.62 6.81 -14.58
N SER A 171 -12.89 6.40 -14.68
CA SER A 171 -13.61 5.57 -13.70
C SER A 171 -13.02 4.17 -13.53
N GLY A 172 -12.21 3.68 -14.47
CA GLY A 172 -11.44 2.44 -14.32
C GLY A 172 -10.34 2.54 -13.27
N ASN A 173 -10.03 3.74 -12.76
CA ASN A 173 -9.02 3.92 -11.72
C ASN A 173 -9.59 3.68 -10.32
N ILE A 174 -8.81 2.96 -9.49
CA ILE A 174 -9.23 2.57 -8.13
C ILE A 174 -9.63 3.76 -7.26
N TYR A 175 -9.01 4.94 -7.40
CA TYR A 175 -9.33 6.10 -6.56
C TYR A 175 -10.74 6.65 -6.84
N ASN A 176 -11.19 6.63 -8.10
CA ASN A 176 -12.55 7.00 -8.45
C ASN A 176 -13.55 5.91 -8.08
N GLN A 177 -13.16 4.63 -8.16
CA GLN A 177 -13.97 3.51 -7.67
C GLN A 177 -14.18 3.60 -6.16
N SER A 178 -13.15 3.92 -5.38
CA SER A 178 -13.26 4.13 -3.94
C SER A 178 -14.12 5.33 -3.58
N LEU A 179 -14.00 6.45 -4.30
CA LEU A 179 -14.90 7.59 -4.12
C LEU A 179 -16.35 7.19 -4.43
N MET A 180 -16.59 6.49 -5.53
CA MET A 180 -17.93 5.99 -5.88
C MET A 180 -18.48 5.05 -4.81
N ALA A 181 -17.67 4.14 -4.29
CA ALA A 181 -18.05 3.27 -3.17
C ALA A 181 -18.43 4.07 -1.91
N SER A 182 -17.71 5.16 -1.62
CA SER A 182 -18.07 6.08 -0.53
C SER A 182 -19.40 6.78 -0.78
N ILE A 183 -19.68 7.23 -2.00
CA ILE A 183 -20.98 7.84 -2.35
C ILE A 183 -22.12 6.80 -2.19
N ILE A 184 -21.91 5.57 -2.64
CA ILE A 184 -22.88 4.47 -2.48
C ILE A 184 -23.15 4.18 -0.99
N ALA A 185 -22.10 4.05 -0.20
CA ALA A 185 -22.20 3.72 1.21
C ALA A 185 -22.97 4.80 2.03
N ASN A 186 -22.82 6.07 1.66
CA ASN A 186 -23.48 7.17 2.37
C ASN A 186 -24.87 7.52 1.84
N ASN A 187 -25.12 7.33 0.53
CA ASN A 187 -26.32 7.85 -0.12
C ASN A 187 -27.18 6.73 -0.76
N GLY A 188 -26.68 5.50 -0.84
CA GLY A 188 -27.31 4.37 -1.52
C GLY A 188 -27.15 4.39 -3.05
N ASP A 189 -27.41 3.25 -3.67
CA ASP A 189 -27.18 2.99 -5.10
C ASP A 189 -27.92 3.96 -6.03
N SER A 190 -29.18 4.28 -5.71
CA SER A 190 -30.03 5.12 -6.57
C SER A 190 -29.47 6.55 -6.65
N ILE A 191 -29.09 7.14 -5.52
CA ILE A 191 -28.52 8.48 -5.47
C ILE A 191 -27.12 8.50 -6.08
N ALA A 192 -26.31 7.46 -5.84
CA ALA A 192 -25.01 7.34 -6.46
C ALA A 192 -25.06 7.27 -8.00
N LYS A 193 -26.06 6.60 -8.56
CA LYS A 193 -26.30 6.59 -10.02
C LYS A 193 -26.67 7.98 -10.56
N ILE A 194 -27.52 8.72 -9.84
CA ILE A 194 -27.89 10.09 -10.19
C ILE A 194 -26.64 10.98 -10.12
N TRP A 195 -25.88 10.89 -9.05
CA TRP A 195 -24.61 11.60 -8.89
C TRP A 195 -23.64 11.32 -10.04
N ALA A 196 -23.42 10.04 -10.40
CA ALA A 196 -22.52 9.68 -11.50
C ALA A 196 -22.96 10.29 -12.83
N LYS A 197 -24.27 10.29 -13.14
CA LYS A 197 -24.80 10.94 -14.34
C LYS A 197 -24.59 12.46 -14.33
N GLY A 198 -24.87 13.11 -13.20
CA GLY A 198 -24.65 14.55 -13.03
C GLY A 198 -23.18 14.92 -13.20
N MET A 199 -22.27 14.12 -12.62
CA MET A 199 -20.82 14.30 -12.81
C MET A 199 -20.42 14.21 -14.28
N VAL A 200 -20.93 13.22 -15.03
CA VAL A 200 -20.61 13.06 -16.47
C VAL A 200 -21.09 14.26 -17.29
N ASN A 201 -22.27 14.81 -16.98
CA ASN A 201 -22.81 16.00 -17.67
C ASN A 201 -21.92 17.23 -17.44
N ASN A 202 -21.20 17.29 -16.33
CA ASN A 202 -20.40 18.43 -15.91
C ASN A 202 -18.89 18.28 -16.28
N PHE A 203 -18.51 17.18 -16.93
CA PHE A 203 -17.12 16.99 -17.37
C PHE A 203 -16.75 18.00 -18.46
N ALA A 204 -15.62 18.66 -18.28
CA ALA A 204 -15.06 19.57 -19.28
C ALA A 204 -14.54 18.83 -20.53
N ARG A 205 -14.22 17.57 -20.39
CA ARG A 205 -13.78 16.67 -21.46
C ARG A 205 -13.87 15.22 -21.03
N ASP A 206 -13.68 14.31 -21.95
CA ASP A 206 -13.58 12.88 -21.65
C ASP A 206 -12.49 12.62 -20.61
N PRO A 207 -12.75 11.76 -19.59
CA PRO A 207 -11.79 11.43 -18.57
C PRO A 207 -10.53 10.76 -19.15
N LYS A 208 -9.37 11.37 -18.91
CA LYS A 208 -8.05 10.89 -19.41
C LYS A 208 -6.93 11.27 -18.44
N GLY A 209 -5.77 10.63 -18.58
CA GLY A 209 -4.57 10.94 -17.81
C GLY A 209 -4.65 10.56 -16.32
N ASN A 210 -3.68 11.01 -15.55
CA ASN A 210 -3.58 10.83 -14.11
C ASN A 210 -3.96 12.11 -13.34
N ASP A 211 -3.89 12.10 -12.01
CA ASP A 211 -4.29 13.24 -11.17
C ASP A 211 -3.43 14.49 -11.43
N ARG A 212 -2.12 14.37 -11.75
CA ARG A 212 -1.27 15.52 -12.13
C ARG A 212 -1.70 16.13 -13.45
N ASP A 213 -2.12 15.29 -14.40
CA ASP A 213 -2.61 15.75 -15.70
C ASP A 213 -3.92 16.56 -15.56
N GLN A 214 -4.75 16.24 -14.55
CA GLN A 214 -5.94 17.05 -14.27
C GLN A 214 -5.55 18.45 -13.78
N VAL A 215 -4.56 18.56 -12.88
CA VAL A 215 -4.09 19.88 -12.39
C VAL A 215 -3.47 20.71 -13.52
N LYS A 216 -2.67 20.08 -14.40
CA LYS A 216 -2.11 20.73 -15.59
C LYS A 216 -3.22 21.22 -16.54
N ALA A 217 -4.29 20.44 -16.68
CA ALA A 217 -5.44 20.81 -17.51
C ALA A 217 -6.24 21.99 -16.91
N VAL A 218 -6.34 22.08 -15.57
CA VAL A 218 -6.90 23.28 -14.90
C VAL A 218 -6.07 24.53 -15.24
N LEU A 219 -4.74 24.47 -15.12
CA LEU A 219 -3.86 25.59 -15.52
C LEU A 219 -4.03 25.95 -16.99
N ALA A 220 -4.19 24.96 -17.87
CA ALA A 220 -4.40 25.18 -19.30
C ALA A 220 -5.80 25.74 -19.66
N GLY A 221 -6.72 25.85 -18.70
CA GLY A 221 -8.07 26.35 -18.93
C GLY A 221 -9.02 25.32 -19.58
N GLU A 222 -8.67 24.02 -19.58
CA GLU A 222 -9.55 22.97 -20.11
C GLU A 222 -10.76 22.70 -19.18
N GLY A 223 -10.69 23.11 -17.93
CA GLY A 223 -11.75 23.06 -16.92
C GLY A 223 -11.35 23.90 -15.72
N ASP A 224 -12.29 24.15 -14.82
CA ASP A 224 -12.10 25.06 -13.69
C ASP A 224 -11.68 24.35 -12.40
N LEU A 225 -12.03 23.08 -12.27
CA LEU A 225 -11.71 22.28 -11.09
C LEU A 225 -11.44 20.81 -11.44
N ALA A 226 -10.77 20.10 -10.53
CA ALA A 226 -10.49 18.67 -10.67
C ALA A 226 -10.56 17.92 -9.34
N ILE A 227 -10.88 16.62 -9.41
CA ILE A 227 -10.84 15.73 -8.26
C ILE A 227 -9.52 14.93 -8.28
N ILE A 228 -8.69 15.12 -7.26
CA ILE A 228 -7.38 14.49 -7.14
C ILE A 228 -7.12 13.98 -5.73
N ASN A 229 -6.09 13.15 -5.55
CA ASN A 229 -5.56 12.84 -4.23
C ASN A 229 -4.56 13.93 -3.78
N THR A 230 -4.59 14.27 -2.49
CA THR A 230 -3.80 15.36 -1.89
C THR A 230 -2.31 15.29 -2.20
N TYR A 231 -1.68 14.12 -2.13
CA TYR A 231 -0.25 13.96 -2.33
C TYR A 231 0.23 14.35 -3.74
N TYR A 232 -0.65 14.32 -4.75
CA TYR A 232 -0.28 14.76 -6.10
C TYR A 232 0.00 16.26 -6.17
N LEU A 233 -0.71 17.07 -5.38
CA LEU A 233 -0.41 18.49 -5.28
C LEU A 233 0.95 18.72 -4.62
N GLY A 234 1.25 17.98 -3.54
CA GLY A 234 2.57 18.00 -2.91
C GLY A 234 3.68 17.68 -3.91
N LYS A 235 3.49 16.65 -4.75
CA LYS A 235 4.43 16.27 -5.80
C LYS A 235 4.60 17.34 -6.86
N LEU A 236 3.53 18.00 -7.29
CA LEU A 236 3.59 19.10 -8.27
C LEU A 236 4.36 20.28 -7.71
N LEU A 237 4.04 20.71 -6.49
CA LEU A 237 4.67 21.88 -5.86
C LEU A 237 6.18 21.70 -5.61
N ASN A 238 6.64 20.45 -5.43
CA ASN A 238 8.04 20.11 -5.18
C ASN A 238 8.71 19.41 -6.37
N SER A 239 8.11 19.51 -7.58
CA SER A 239 8.68 18.95 -8.80
C SER A 239 9.91 19.74 -9.26
N LYS A 240 10.82 19.04 -9.96
CA LYS A 240 11.94 19.67 -10.68
C LYS A 240 11.50 20.31 -12.00
N ASP A 241 10.31 19.95 -12.52
CA ASP A 241 9.72 20.52 -13.71
C ASP A 241 8.95 21.80 -13.36
N SER A 242 9.40 22.94 -13.89
CA SER A 242 8.77 24.24 -13.66
C SER A 242 7.31 24.30 -14.10
N ASN A 243 6.91 23.56 -15.13
CA ASN A 243 5.51 23.48 -15.58
C ASN A 243 4.64 22.77 -14.57
N GLU A 244 5.16 21.73 -13.90
CA GLU A 244 4.46 21.05 -12.82
C GLU A 244 4.30 21.97 -11.60
N VAL A 245 5.36 22.70 -11.24
CA VAL A 245 5.30 23.68 -10.14
C VAL A 245 4.30 24.81 -10.48
N ALA A 246 4.28 25.31 -11.71
CA ALA A 246 3.31 26.31 -12.14
C ALA A 246 1.88 25.79 -12.03
N ALA A 247 1.61 24.55 -12.45
CA ALA A 247 0.29 23.95 -12.34
C ALA A 247 -0.14 23.80 -10.87
N GLY A 248 0.76 23.34 -9.99
CA GLY A 248 0.48 23.25 -8.56
C GLY A 248 0.17 24.59 -7.91
N LYS A 249 0.87 25.66 -8.32
CA LYS A 249 0.65 27.03 -7.81
C LYS A 249 -0.61 27.71 -8.36
N ALA A 250 -1.16 27.25 -9.47
CA ALA A 250 -2.36 27.84 -10.08
C ALA A 250 -3.65 27.43 -9.38
N VAL A 251 -3.63 26.40 -8.56
CA VAL A 251 -4.82 25.86 -7.93
C VAL A 251 -4.81 26.04 -6.40
N ASN A 252 -6.01 26.13 -5.81
CA ASN A 252 -6.25 25.93 -4.40
C ASN A 252 -6.87 24.56 -4.16
N VAL A 253 -6.89 24.14 -2.89
CA VAL A 253 -7.47 22.87 -2.42
C VAL A 253 -8.71 23.13 -1.60
N PHE A 254 -9.77 22.37 -1.88
CA PHE A 254 -10.96 22.32 -1.09
C PHE A 254 -11.22 20.89 -0.61
N PHE A 255 -11.52 20.74 0.69
CA PHE A 255 -11.89 19.47 1.31
C PHE A 255 -13.42 19.38 1.35
N PRO A 256 -14.07 18.63 0.46
CA PRO A 256 -15.53 18.60 0.40
C PRO A 256 -16.18 17.89 1.60
N ASN A 257 -17.48 18.14 1.80
CA ASN A 257 -18.34 17.49 2.82
C ASN A 257 -17.95 17.79 4.28
N GLN A 258 -17.25 18.90 4.58
CA GLN A 258 -16.77 19.19 5.94
C GLN A 258 -17.90 19.44 6.95
N GLU A 259 -19.07 19.90 6.50
CA GLU A 259 -20.27 20.09 7.36
C GLU A 259 -21.06 18.79 7.58
N GLY A 260 -20.52 17.66 7.15
CA GLY A 260 -21.19 16.35 7.25
C GLY A 260 -20.21 15.22 7.52
N ARG A 261 -20.17 14.23 6.61
CA ARG A 261 -19.33 13.04 6.74
C ARG A 261 -17.83 13.26 6.57
N GLY A 262 -17.42 14.45 6.15
CA GLY A 262 -16.04 14.76 5.84
C GLY A 262 -15.62 14.31 4.42
N THR A 263 -14.42 14.71 4.06
CA THR A 263 -13.80 14.33 2.80
C THR A 263 -13.48 12.84 2.79
N HIS A 264 -13.74 12.18 1.65
CA HIS A 264 -13.33 10.78 1.45
C HIS A 264 -11.81 10.64 1.60
N ILE A 265 -11.39 9.79 2.51
CA ILE A 265 -10.00 9.36 2.67
C ILE A 265 -9.82 7.94 2.12
N ASN A 266 -8.64 7.67 1.60
CA ASN A 266 -8.21 6.33 1.24
C ASN A 266 -6.94 5.97 2.00
N VAL A 267 -6.73 4.68 2.24
CA VAL A 267 -5.67 4.16 3.10
C VAL A 267 -4.79 3.22 2.29
N SER A 268 -3.48 3.46 2.29
CA SER A 268 -2.50 2.44 1.94
C SER A 268 -2.29 1.55 3.16
N GLY A 269 -2.24 0.26 2.97
CA GLY A 269 -2.09 -0.64 4.09
C GLY A 269 -1.35 -1.92 3.73
N ILE A 270 -1.15 -2.74 4.74
CA ILE A 270 -0.37 -3.98 4.71
C ILE A 270 -1.09 -5.09 5.47
N GLY A 271 -1.02 -6.31 4.95
CA GLY A 271 -1.53 -7.50 5.63
C GLY A 271 -0.55 -8.65 5.55
N VAL A 272 -0.60 -9.54 6.57
CA VAL A 272 0.19 -10.77 6.60
C VAL A 272 -0.49 -11.81 5.72
N ALA A 273 0.26 -12.40 4.79
CA ALA A 273 -0.26 -13.46 3.91
C ALA A 273 -0.70 -14.69 4.71
N LYS A 274 -1.77 -15.35 4.26
CA LYS A 274 -2.38 -16.51 4.95
C LYS A 274 -1.37 -17.61 5.28
N TYR A 275 -0.50 -17.91 4.34
CA TYR A 275 0.48 -18.99 4.44
C TYR A 275 1.91 -18.47 4.60
N SER A 276 2.07 -17.24 5.14
CA SER A 276 3.38 -16.62 5.37
C SER A 276 4.36 -17.58 6.04
N PRO A 277 5.47 -17.95 5.39
CA PRO A 277 6.50 -18.81 5.99
C PRO A 277 7.30 -18.07 7.08
N ASN A 278 7.36 -16.73 7.03
CA ASN A 278 8.17 -15.92 7.94
C ASN A 278 7.32 -14.91 8.73
N LYS A 279 6.17 -15.35 9.28
CA LYS A 279 5.18 -14.50 9.95
C LYS A 279 5.79 -13.56 11.00
N ASN A 280 6.72 -14.01 11.81
CA ASN A 280 7.32 -13.19 12.86
C ASN A 280 8.16 -12.03 12.26
N ASN A 281 8.90 -12.28 11.18
CA ASN A 281 9.63 -11.26 10.45
C ASN A 281 8.67 -10.27 9.77
N ALA A 282 7.58 -10.79 9.22
CA ALA A 282 6.51 -9.97 8.64
C ALA A 282 5.90 -9.01 9.65
N ILE A 283 5.56 -9.46 10.85
CA ILE A 283 5.02 -8.60 11.92
C ILE A 283 6.03 -7.52 12.32
N LYS A 284 7.30 -7.89 12.54
CA LYS A 284 8.36 -6.90 12.83
C LYS A 284 8.48 -5.83 11.74
N PHE A 285 8.33 -6.22 10.48
CA PHE A 285 8.37 -5.27 9.38
C PHE A 285 7.17 -4.32 9.38
N ILE A 286 5.95 -4.80 9.69
CA ILE A 286 4.78 -3.93 9.83
C ILE A 286 4.98 -2.95 10.99
N GLU A 287 5.48 -3.41 12.14
CA GLU A 287 5.78 -2.58 13.30
C GLU A 287 6.80 -1.49 12.96
N TYR A 288 7.85 -1.83 12.21
CA TYR A 288 8.83 -0.88 11.72
C TYR A 288 8.21 0.16 10.78
N LEU A 289 7.36 -0.26 9.84
CA LEU A 289 6.66 0.67 8.93
C LEU A 289 5.70 1.61 9.67
N ALA A 290 5.14 1.18 10.81
CA ALA A 290 4.28 1.99 11.66
C ALA A 290 5.05 2.90 12.62
N SER A 291 6.39 2.80 12.70
CA SER A 291 7.21 3.63 13.57
C SER A 291 7.18 5.11 13.15
N LYS A 292 7.36 6.01 14.12
CA LYS A 292 7.40 7.45 13.87
C LYS A 292 8.42 7.83 12.80
N GLU A 293 9.62 7.22 12.85
CA GLU A 293 10.70 7.47 11.89
C GLU A 293 10.27 7.20 10.46
N VAL A 294 9.65 6.05 10.18
CA VAL A 294 9.20 5.68 8.84
C VAL A 294 7.99 6.51 8.42
N GLN A 295 7.09 6.82 9.34
CA GLN A 295 5.94 7.68 9.06
C GLN A 295 6.35 9.11 8.68
N GLU A 296 7.42 9.65 9.25
CA GLU A 296 8.02 10.93 8.84
C GLU A 296 8.58 10.86 7.41
N ILE A 297 9.20 9.74 7.01
CA ILE A 297 9.66 9.52 5.63
C ILE A 297 8.46 9.49 4.67
N PHE A 298 7.38 8.77 5.00
CA PHE A 298 6.17 8.75 4.17
C PHE A 298 5.56 10.15 4.01
N ALA A 299 5.51 10.93 5.07
CA ALA A 299 4.97 12.29 5.04
C ALA A 299 5.81 13.23 4.18
N THR A 300 7.13 13.21 4.33
CA THR A 300 8.04 14.16 3.68
C THR A 300 8.39 13.77 2.24
N ALA A 301 8.64 12.48 1.97
CA ALA A 301 9.05 12.02 0.65
C ALA A 301 7.87 11.70 -0.27
N ASN A 302 6.75 11.22 0.26
CA ASN A 302 5.59 10.83 -0.54
C ASN A 302 4.43 11.83 -0.47
N TYR A 303 4.45 12.76 0.48
CA TYR A 303 3.38 13.74 0.74
C TYR A 303 2.05 13.06 1.14
N GLU A 304 2.12 11.85 1.68
CA GLU A 304 0.99 11.12 2.25
C GLU A 304 0.84 11.48 3.75
N TYR A 305 -0.38 11.49 4.26
CA TYR A 305 -0.59 11.66 5.70
C TYR A 305 -0.24 10.34 6.43
N PRO A 306 0.52 10.42 7.54
CA PRO A 306 0.81 9.27 8.38
C PRO A 306 -0.43 8.75 9.11
#